data_79ccf153f1e966c5e5f9d410ccc871fe
#
_entry.id   79ccf153f1e966c5e5f9d410ccc871fe
#
_cell.length_a   1.000
_cell.length_b   1.000
_cell.length_c   1.000
_cell.angle_alpha   90.00
_cell.angle_beta   90.00
_cell.angle_gamma   90.00
#
_symmetry.space_group_name_H-M   'P 1'
#
loop_
_entity.id
_entity.type
_entity.pdbx_description
1 polymer ?
#
loop_
_entity_poly.entity_id
_entity_poly.type
_entity_poly.pdbx_seq_one_letter_code
_entity_poly.pdbx_strand_id
1 'polypeptide(L)'
;SHPNGSKLVFTTCNPNAAEVTYEGLLQSVNLLAACTEVAQNWTDGMRHDLCLAVSGLCVKTGIEPKLLMKILQHICDINGDLEVDDRLNAIRTSYAQPADSLLGYKGLVDCLGQSKAKRIADRIAAYSGEEFSSDIAVMEPMEGDLVNFGQFSDRSNVTEAKVGTVFSRWLDGKAVYVVEKKQWMIWNGNYWEADQCAYIKQLAYYFIQEAKAALVNQQSFTDATNLSSFESVKRLENISKFAAMTRKVNASEFDTDPFILATKDKWIDLKTGQPSNPNPNMLVSKALLVGYSPEAECPVFLNFLNDVFESNQELISFVQQAIGYSLTGSTSEQCLFIMIGDGANGKSTFINVINKLLGSYGTTAASHTLIANGGGSIGDDLVDLIGARLITVSETEEGQSLAEAKIKQMTGGDTLKARPLYGTFVEFSIIGKLWLATNSLPQI
;
A
#
# COMPACT_ATOMS: atom_id res chain seq x y z
N SER A 1 0.05 -40.46 -24.12
CA SER A 1 -0.02 -39.89 -25.48
C SER A 1 -0.71 -38.54 -25.42
N HIS A 2 -0.10 -37.54 -26.07
CA HIS A 2 -0.64 -36.19 -26.18
C HIS A 2 -1.99 -36.24 -26.96
N PRO A 3 -2.97 -35.36 -26.67
CA PRO A 3 -4.26 -35.33 -27.36
C PRO A 3 -4.18 -35.27 -28.89
N ASN A 4 -3.07 -34.74 -29.44
CA ASN A 4 -2.80 -34.69 -30.89
C ASN A 4 -2.11 -35.95 -31.44
N GLY A 5 -1.98 -37.05 -30.70
CA GLY A 5 -1.39 -38.31 -31.13
C GLY A 5 0.17 -38.36 -31.12
N SER A 6 0.87 -37.34 -30.74
CA SER A 6 2.33 -37.34 -30.63
C SER A 6 2.80 -38.21 -29.45
N LYS A 7 3.85 -39.02 -29.68
CA LYS A 7 4.47 -39.83 -28.63
C LYS A 7 5.44 -38.98 -27.84
N LEU A 8 5.31 -39.02 -26.50
CA LEU A 8 6.37 -38.51 -25.61
C LEU A 8 7.61 -39.42 -25.73
N VAL A 9 8.71 -38.89 -26.18
CA VAL A 9 9.99 -39.59 -26.25
C VAL A 9 10.86 -39.03 -25.11
N PHE A 10 11.22 -39.92 -24.17
CA PHE A 10 12.22 -39.60 -23.14
C PHE A 10 13.60 -39.71 -23.75
N THR A 11 14.36 -38.61 -23.84
CA THR A 11 15.70 -38.58 -24.42
C THR A 11 16.79 -39.01 -23.44
N THR A 12 16.53 -38.97 -22.13
CA THR A 12 17.44 -39.49 -21.09
C THR A 12 16.64 -40.02 -19.92
N CYS A 13 16.89 -41.29 -19.55
CA CYS A 13 16.44 -41.84 -18.27
C CYS A 13 17.66 -41.99 -17.35
N ASN A 14 17.63 -41.32 -16.19
CA ASN A 14 18.54 -41.63 -15.12
C ASN A 14 18.09 -42.92 -14.45
N PRO A 15 18.95 -43.98 -14.43
CA PRO A 15 18.56 -45.27 -13.83
C PRO A 15 18.41 -45.22 -12.31
N ASN A 16 18.85 -44.15 -11.67
CA ASN A 16 18.64 -43.88 -10.25
C ASN A 16 17.48 -42.86 -10.11
N ALA A 17 16.24 -43.31 -10.24
CA ALA A 17 15.10 -42.46 -9.88
C ALA A 17 15.16 -42.13 -8.39
N ALA A 18 15.22 -40.86 -8.06
CA ALA A 18 15.13 -40.42 -6.67
C ALA A 18 13.69 -40.66 -6.20
N GLU A 19 13.52 -41.27 -5.03
CA GLU A 19 12.22 -41.29 -4.35
C GLU A 19 11.85 -39.87 -3.93
N VAL A 20 10.76 -39.37 -4.46
CA VAL A 20 10.22 -38.03 -4.14
C VAL A 20 8.86 -38.22 -3.48
N THR A 21 8.57 -37.47 -2.46
CA THR A 21 7.21 -37.40 -1.91
C THR A 21 6.26 -36.75 -2.91
N TYR A 22 4.96 -37.07 -2.81
CA TYR A 22 3.95 -36.44 -3.65
C TYR A 22 3.97 -34.92 -3.53
N GLU A 23 4.13 -34.37 -2.32
CA GLU A 23 4.24 -32.95 -2.06
C GLU A 23 5.48 -32.32 -2.72
N GLY A 24 6.66 -32.93 -2.58
CA GLY A 24 7.88 -32.46 -3.22
C GLY A 24 7.80 -32.48 -4.76
N LEU A 25 7.09 -33.48 -5.33
CA LEU A 25 6.84 -33.51 -6.77
C LEU A 25 5.90 -32.37 -7.18
N LEU A 26 4.81 -32.15 -6.45
CA LEU A 26 3.84 -31.10 -6.72
C LEU A 26 4.48 -29.70 -6.63
N GLN A 27 5.32 -29.45 -5.62
CA GLN A 27 6.10 -28.24 -5.47
C GLN A 27 7.01 -28.03 -6.70
N SER A 28 7.76 -29.04 -7.10
CA SER A 28 8.66 -28.96 -8.26
C SER A 28 7.91 -28.69 -9.58
N VAL A 29 6.74 -29.29 -9.76
CA VAL A 29 5.88 -29.04 -10.93
C VAL A 29 5.35 -27.61 -10.95
N ASN A 30 4.96 -27.06 -9.81
CA ASN A 30 4.52 -25.67 -9.71
C ASN A 30 5.63 -24.70 -10.08
N LEU A 31 6.84 -24.88 -9.56
CA LEU A 31 7.99 -24.04 -9.91
C LEU A 31 8.32 -24.13 -11.40
N LEU A 32 8.35 -25.33 -11.97
CA LEU A 32 8.58 -25.52 -13.41
C LEU A 32 7.53 -24.81 -14.26
N ALA A 33 6.25 -24.91 -13.87
CA ALA A 33 5.17 -24.22 -14.58
C ALA A 33 5.28 -22.68 -14.50
N ALA A 34 5.69 -22.13 -13.36
CA ALA A 34 5.98 -20.71 -13.23
C ALA A 34 7.16 -20.29 -14.14
N CYS A 35 8.25 -21.04 -14.11
CA CYS A 35 9.42 -20.79 -14.96
C CYS A 35 9.10 -20.86 -16.46
N THR A 36 8.24 -21.78 -16.86
CA THR A 36 7.79 -21.93 -18.26
C THR A 36 7.00 -20.69 -18.69
N GLU A 37 6.12 -20.17 -17.84
CA GLU A 37 5.34 -18.97 -18.13
C GLU A 37 6.22 -17.71 -18.19
N VAL A 38 7.23 -17.61 -17.34
CA VAL A 38 8.27 -16.57 -17.39
C VAL A 38 9.03 -16.65 -18.71
N ALA A 39 9.53 -17.83 -19.09
CA ALA A 39 10.28 -18.04 -20.32
C ALA A 39 9.48 -17.69 -21.59
N GLN A 40 8.20 -18.00 -21.64
CA GLN A 40 7.31 -17.65 -22.76
C GLN A 40 7.09 -16.14 -22.93
N ASN A 41 7.35 -15.35 -21.90
CA ASN A 41 7.21 -13.90 -21.92
C ASN A 41 8.56 -13.16 -21.87
N TRP A 42 9.69 -13.88 -22.08
CA TRP A 42 11.05 -13.34 -22.04
C TRP A 42 11.39 -12.64 -23.35
N THR A 43 10.82 -11.44 -23.59
CA THR A 43 10.93 -10.70 -24.85
C THR A 43 11.83 -9.49 -24.71
N ASP A 44 12.44 -9.05 -25.84
CA ASP A 44 13.27 -7.86 -25.87
C ASP A 44 12.53 -6.62 -25.33
N GLY A 45 13.24 -5.80 -24.56
CA GLY A 45 12.69 -4.62 -23.88
C GLY A 45 12.00 -4.90 -22.55
N MET A 46 11.70 -6.18 -22.21
CA MET A 46 11.04 -6.54 -20.96
C MET A 46 11.90 -7.45 -20.05
N ARG A 47 12.96 -8.05 -20.59
CA ARG A 47 13.78 -9.08 -19.92
C ARG A 47 14.33 -8.61 -18.57
N HIS A 48 14.85 -7.39 -18.51
CA HIS A 48 15.43 -6.84 -17.29
C HIS A 48 14.39 -6.64 -16.19
N ASP A 49 13.28 -5.99 -16.50
CA ASP A 49 12.22 -5.71 -15.53
C ASP A 49 11.55 -7.00 -15.04
N LEU A 50 11.34 -7.95 -15.96
CA LEU A 50 10.80 -9.27 -15.61
C LEU A 50 11.77 -10.06 -14.72
N CYS A 51 13.07 -9.97 -14.97
CA CYS A 51 14.10 -10.55 -14.11
C CYS A 51 14.07 -9.97 -12.69
N LEU A 52 14.00 -8.65 -12.56
CA LEU A 52 13.91 -7.96 -11.27
C LEU A 52 12.62 -8.33 -10.52
N ALA A 53 11.48 -8.39 -11.24
CA ALA A 53 10.20 -8.73 -10.65
C ALA A 53 10.14 -10.17 -10.13
N VAL A 54 10.62 -11.14 -10.92
CA VAL A 54 10.74 -12.56 -10.52
C VAL A 54 11.71 -12.69 -9.35
N SER A 55 12.86 -12.02 -9.39
CA SER A 55 13.83 -12.04 -8.30
C SER A 55 13.27 -11.50 -7.00
N GLY A 56 12.56 -10.37 -7.07
CA GLY A 56 11.91 -9.78 -5.91
C GLY A 56 10.82 -10.68 -5.31
N LEU A 57 10.05 -11.38 -6.13
CA LEU A 57 9.08 -12.36 -5.66
C LEU A 57 9.77 -13.57 -5.00
N CYS A 58 10.83 -14.12 -5.62
CA CYS A 58 11.58 -15.24 -5.08
C CYS A 58 12.26 -14.92 -3.74
N VAL A 59 12.74 -13.68 -3.55
CA VAL A 59 13.26 -13.21 -2.25
C VAL A 59 12.15 -13.24 -1.19
N LYS A 60 10.96 -12.74 -1.53
CA LYS A 60 9.81 -12.67 -0.60
C LYS A 60 9.28 -14.07 -0.21
N THR A 61 9.40 -15.03 -1.09
CA THR A 61 8.95 -16.42 -0.88
C THR A 61 10.08 -17.37 -0.44
N GLY A 62 11.27 -16.87 -0.14
CA GLY A 62 12.36 -17.66 0.42
C GLY A 62 13.03 -18.66 -0.54
N ILE A 63 12.89 -18.50 -1.86
CA ILE A 63 13.58 -19.33 -2.83
C ILE A 63 15.08 -19.06 -2.78
N GLU A 64 15.90 -20.12 -2.79
CA GLU A 64 17.34 -19.97 -2.74
C GLU A 64 17.91 -19.28 -4.00
N PRO A 65 18.83 -18.29 -3.84
CA PRO A 65 19.40 -17.53 -4.96
C PRO A 65 20.11 -18.44 -5.98
N LYS A 66 20.76 -19.51 -5.53
CA LYS A 66 21.45 -20.48 -6.41
C LYS A 66 20.49 -21.21 -7.35
N LEU A 67 19.29 -21.54 -6.86
CA LEU A 67 18.26 -22.19 -7.68
C LEU A 67 17.72 -21.21 -8.71
N LEU A 68 17.40 -19.99 -8.31
CA LEU A 68 16.90 -18.96 -9.23
C LEU A 68 17.92 -18.60 -10.31
N MET A 69 19.21 -18.49 -9.95
CA MET A 69 20.28 -18.24 -10.92
C MET A 69 20.35 -19.32 -12.00
N LYS A 70 20.25 -20.61 -11.62
CA LYS A 70 20.23 -21.71 -12.58
C LYS A 70 19.01 -21.68 -13.51
N ILE A 71 17.84 -21.35 -12.94
CA ILE A 71 16.60 -21.23 -13.70
C ILE A 71 16.69 -20.11 -14.72
N LEU A 72 17.09 -18.90 -14.28
CA LEU A 72 17.18 -17.75 -15.18
C LEU A 72 18.29 -17.87 -16.20
N GLN A 73 19.42 -18.49 -15.86
CA GLN A 73 20.45 -18.88 -16.83
C GLN A 73 19.82 -19.71 -17.97
N HIS A 74 19.05 -20.73 -17.61
CA HIS A 74 18.42 -21.61 -18.58
C HIS A 74 17.33 -20.89 -19.42
N ILE A 75 16.58 -19.97 -18.80
CA ILE A 75 15.61 -19.12 -19.52
C ILE A 75 16.35 -18.22 -20.54
N CYS A 76 17.47 -17.63 -20.16
CA CYS A 76 18.31 -16.83 -21.08
C CYS A 76 18.83 -17.70 -22.25
N ASP A 77 19.36 -18.88 -21.96
CA ASP A 77 19.92 -19.79 -22.97
C ASP A 77 18.84 -20.20 -24.00
N ILE A 78 17.63 -20.55 -23.55
CA ILE A 78 16.51 -20.93 -24.43
C ILE A 78 16.02 -19.76 -25.29
N ASN A 79 16.03 -18.54 -24.76
CA ASN A 79 15.50 -17.36 -25.42
C ASN A 79 16.58 -16.54 -26.15
N GLY A 80 17.82 -17.02 -26.19
CA GLY A 80 18.94 -16.33 -26.86
C GLY A 80 19.27 -14.96 -26.24
N ASP A 81 19.09 -14.81 -24.92
CA ASP A 81 19.46 -13.58 -24.21
C ASP A 81 20.96 -13.57 -23.98
N LEU A 82 21.67 -12.65 -24.61
CA LEU A 82 23.13 -12.53 -24.51
C LEU A 82 23.60 -11.76 -23.28
N GLU A 83 22.69 -11.11 -22.54
CA GLU A 83 23.01 -10.32 -21.34
C GLU A 83 22.87 -11.12 -20.04
N VAL A 84 23.27 -12.38 -20.08
CA VAL A 84 23.12 -13.32 -18.94
C VAL A 84 23.77 -12.80 -17.68
N ASP A 85 24.97 -12.23 -17.76
CA ASP A 85 25.69 -11.70 -16.60
C ASP A 85 24.96 -10.54 -15.94
N ASP A 86 24.30 -9.68 -16.73
CA ASP A 86 23.48 -8.60 -16.22
C ASP A 86 22.23 -9.16 -15.46
N ARG A 87 21.59 -10.18 -15.99
CA ARG A 87 20.45 -10.85 -15.32
C ARG A 87 20.88 -11.53 -14.02
N LEU A 88 22.02 -12.21 -14.01
CA LEU A 88 22.55 -12.85 -12.81
C LEU A 88 22.98 -11.81 -11.75
N ASN A 89 23.47 -10.65 -12.19
CA ASN A 89 23.81 -9.55 -11.29
C ASN A 89 22.54 -8.91 -10.69
N ALA A 90 21.47 -8.75 -11.47
CA ALA A 90 20.18 -8.28 -10.99
C ALA A 90 19.62 -9.19 -9.88
N ILE A 91 19.77 -10.53 -10.01
CA ILE A 91 19.39 -11.46 -8.94
C ILE A 91 20.23 -11.21 -7.68
N ARG A 92 21.57 -11.15 -7.80
CA ARG A 92 22.44 -10.92 -6.64
C ARG A 92 22.10 -9.63 -5.92
N THR A 93 21.83 -8.57 -6.67
CA THR A 93 21.45 -7.27 -6.14
C THR A 93 20.11 -7.34 -5.42
N SER A 94 19.11 -8.05 -5.97
CA SER A 94 17.81 -8.24 -5.33
C SER A 94 17.93 -8.98 -3.99
N TYR A 95 18.73 -10.03 -3.92
CA TYR A 95 18.95 -10.78 -2.67
C TYR A 95 19.80 -10.04 -1.63
N ALA A 96 20.48 -8.98 -2.01
CA ALA A 96 21.22 -8.10 -1.09
C ALA A 96 20.34 -6.96 -0.51
N GLN A 97 19.13 -6.78 -0.99
CA GLN A 97 18.21 -5.72 -0.56
C GLN A 97 17.12 -6.24 0.40
N PRO A 98 16.56 -5.38 1.25
CA PRO A 98 15.39 -5.75 2.06
C PRO A 98 14.22 -6.17 1.16
N ALA A 99 13.51 -7.24 1.53
CA ALA A 99 12.40 -7.79 0.76
C ALA A 99 11.31 -6.74 0.44
N ASP A 100 11.04 -5.83 1.37
CA ASP A 100 10.03 -4.79 1.22
C ASP A 100 10.37 -3.72 0.17
N SER A 101 11.65 -3.58 -0.19
CA SER A 101 12.12 -2.64 -1.23
C SER A 101 12.01 -3.18 -2.65
N LEU A 102 11.67 -4.46 -2.82
CA LEU A 102 11.67 -5.15 -4.10
C LEU A 102 10.30 -5.12 -4.78
N LEU A 103 10.29 -4.99 -6.09
CA LEU A 103 9.07 -4.92 -6.89
C LEU A 103 8.20 -6.18 -6.78
N GLY A 104 8.80 -7.37 -6.84
CA GLY A 104 8.12 -8.65 -6.68
C GLY A 104 6.85 -8.77 -7.54
N TYR A 105 5.72 -9.10 -6.91
CA TYR A 105 4.45 -9.28 -7.59
C TYR A 105 3.99 -8.04 -8.38
N LYS A 106 4.19 -6.84 -7.86
CA LYS A 106 3.85 -5.59 -8.55
C LYS A 106 4.61 -5.47 -9.87
N GLY A 107 5.91 -5.74 -9.87
CA GLY A 107 6.71 -5.74 -11.09
C GLY A 107 6.25 -6.80 -12.11
N LEU A 108 5.80 -7.98 -11.64
CA LEU A 108 5.20 -8.98 -12.53
C LEU A 108 3.89 -8.49 -13.17
N VAL A 109 3.05 -7.80 -12.40
CA VAL A 109 1.81 -7.20 -12.92
C VAL A 109 2.12 -6.16 -13.99
N ASP A 110 3.12 -5.31 -13.75
CA ASP A 110 3.53 -4.27 -14.71
C ASP A 110 4.07 -4.88 -16.01
N CYS A 111 4.83 -5.99 -15.93
CA CYS A 111 5.38 -6.67 -17.10
C CYS A 111 4.35 -7.53 -17.86
N LEU A 112 3.51 -8.28 -17.15
CA LEU A 112 2.75 -9.41 -17.73
C LEU A 112 1.23 -9.26 -17.64
N GLY A 113 0.75 -8.26 -16.89
CA GLY A 113 -0.64 -8.11 -16.50
C GLY A 113 -1.04 -9.06 -15.35
N GLN A 114 -2.10 -8.70 -14.65
CA GLN A 114 -2.49 -9.30 -13.36
C GLN A 114 -2.74 -10.82 -13.43
N SER A 115 -3.40 -11.29 -14.47
CA SER A 115 -3.76 -12.74 -14.59
C SER A 115 -2.53 -13.65 -14.70
N LYS A 116 -1.54 -13.26 -15.51
CA LYS A 116 -0.29 -14.01 -15.64
C LYS A 116 0.58 -13.88 -14.39
N ALA A 117 0.70 -12.65 -13.88
CA ALA A 117 1.45 -12.36 -12.66
C ALA A 117 0.92 -13.20 -11.48
N LYS A 118 -0.40 -13.28 -11.30
CA LYS A 118 -1.02 -14.09 -10.24
C LYS A 118 -0.69 -15.55 -10.40
N ARG A 119 -0.84 -16.14 -11.58
CA ARG A 119 -0.50 -17.56 -11.80
C ARG A 119 0.95 -17.89 -11.50
N ILE A 120 1.87 -17.00 -11.88
CA ILE A 120 3.30 -17.18 -11.60
C ILE A 120 3.53 -17.08 -10.08
N ALA A 121 2.94 -16.11 -9.41
CA ALA A 121 3.09 -15.89 -7.99
C ALA A 121 2.51 -17.04 -7.15
N ASP A 122 1.29 -17.47 -7.45
CA ASP A 122 0.63 -18.62 -6.79
C ASP A 122 1.49 -19.89 -6.90
N ARG A 123 2.08 -20.13 -8.06
CA ARG A 123 2.96 -21.29 -8.31
C ARG A 123 4.30 -21.22 -7.58
N ILE A 124 4.88 -20.02 -7.51
CA ILE A 124 6.13 -19.78 -6.78
C ILE A 124 5.90 -19.96 -5.27
N ALA A 125 4.81 -19.41 -4.73
CA ALA A 125 4.43 -19.58 -3.34
C ALA A 125 4.13 -21.04 -3.00
N ALA A 126 3.40 -21.75 -3.86
CA ALA A 126 3.14 -23.18 -3.68
C ALA A 126 4.41 -24.03 -3.65
N TYR A 127 5.48 -23.63 -4.35
CA TYR A 127 6.79 -24.26 -4.23
C TYR A 127 7.40 -24.08 -2.85
N SER A 128 7.25 -22.90 -2.25
CA SER A 128 7.79 -22.57 -0.91
C SER A 128 6.92 -23.12 0.24
N GLY A 129 5.77 -23.71 -0.06
CA GLY A 129 4.82 -24.19 0.95
C GLY A 129 4.02 -23.07 1.62
N GLU A 130 4.01 -21.87 1.03
CA GLU A 130 3.28 -20.71 1.49
C GLU A 130 2.04 -20.48 0.64
N GLU A 131 0.95 -19.97 1.25
CA GLU A 131 -0.13 -19.36 0.49
C GLU A 131 0.29 -17.97 0.04
N PHE A 132 0.24 -17.71 -1.26
CA PHE A 132 0.52 -16.38 -1.78
C PHE A 132 -0.62 -15.44 -1.41
N SER A 133 -0.41 -14.62 -0.38
CA SER A 133 -1.21 -13.43 -0.18
C SER A 133 -0.62 -12.33 -1.06
N SER A 134 -1.28 -12.00 -2.16
CA SER A 134 -0.94 -10.79 -2.88
C SER A 134 -1.18 -9.62 -1.94
N ASP A 135 -0.15 -8.82 -1.62
CA ASP A 135 -0.32 -7.54 -0.91
C ASP A 135 -1.16 -6.52 -1.73
N ILE A 136 -1.46 -6.86 -2.96
CA ILE A 136 -2.58 -6.31 -3.72
C ILE A 136 -3.73 -7.29 -3.48
N ALA A 137 -4.56 -6.99 -2.50
CA ALA A 137 -5.83 -7.67 -2.35
C ALA A 137 -6.52 -7.66 -3.72
N VAL A 138 -6.55 -8.82 -4.38
CA VAL A 138 -7.52 -9.04 -5.44
C VAL A 138 -8.83 -8.95 -4.70
N MET A 139 -9.49 -7.80 -4.79
CA MET A 139 -10.83 -7.64 -4.25
C MET A 139 -11.66 -8.70 -4.95
N GLU A 140 -11.91 -9.83 -4.27
CA GLU A 140 -13.07 -10.64 -4.61
C GLU A 140 -14.26 -9.68 -4.60
N PRO A 141 -15.15 -9.74 -5.60
CA PRO A 141 -16.31 -8.88 -5.61
C PRO A 141 -17.00 -9.07 -4.26
N MET A 142 -16.97 -8.03 -3.41
CA MET A 142 -17.85 -8.02 -2.25
C MET A 142 -19.24 -8.24 -2.82
N GLU A 143 -20.01 -9.16 -2.25
CA GLU A 143 -21.43 -9.36 -2.55
C GLU A 143 -22.20 -8.07 -2.22
N GLY A 144 -22.00 -7.07 -3.06
CA GLY A 144 -22.87 -5.89 -3.17
C GLY A 144 -23.80 -6.15 -4.34
N ASP A 145 -24.98 -5.56 -4.32
CA ASP A 145 -26.06 -5.71 -5.29
C ASP A 145 -25.54 -5.99 -6.71
N LEU A 146 -25.84 -7.18 -7.21
CA LEU A 146 -25.44 -7.68 -8.54
C LEU A 146 -25.70 -6.58 -9.57
N VAL A 147 -24.63 -6.00 -10.08
CA VAL A 147 -24.75 -5.00 -11.14
C VAL A 147 -25.40 -5.67 -12.33
N ASN A 148 -26.62 -5.24 -12.67
CA ASN A 148 -27.33 -5.82 -13.81
C ASN A 148 -26.74 -5.33 -15.12
N PHE A 149 -25.87 -6.14 -15.74
CA PHE A 149 -25.26 -5.85 -17.03
C PHE A 149 -26.22 -6.01 -18.22
N GLY A 150 -27.41 -6.60 -18.04
CA GLY A 150 -28.44 -6.71 -19.08
C GLY A 150 -28.94 -5.37 -19.60
N GLN A 151 -28.69 -4.27 -18.86
CA GLN A 151 -29.00 -2.91 -19.32
C GLN A 151 -28.12 -2.42 -20.51
N PHE A 152 -27.13 -3.18 -20.93
CA PHE A 152 -26.29 -2.90 -22.12
C PHE A 152 -26.81 -3.60 -23.39
N SER A 153 -27.93 -4.29 -23.34
CA SER A 153 -28.49 -5.10 -24.45
C SER A 153 -29.07 -4.30 -25.63
N ASP A 154 -29.12 -2.98 -25.55
CA ASP A 154 -29.58 -2.12 -26.67
C ASP A 154 -28.43 -1.22 -27.16
N ARG A 155 -27.88 -1.52 -28.35
CA ARG A 155 -26.75 -0.81 -28.95
C ARG A 155 -26.99 0.70 -29.10
N SER A 156 -28.24 1.12 -29.39
CA SER A 156 -28.58 2.54 -29.58
C SER A 156 -28.47 3.33 -28.27
N ASN A 157 -28.37 2.64 -27.13
CA ASN A 157 -28.47 3.18 -25.79
C ASN A 157 -27.19 3.03 -24.95
N VAL A 158 -26.09 2.43 -25.49
CA VAL A 158 -24.83 2.26 -24.77
C VAL A 158 -23.97 3.51 -24.97
N THR A 159 -24.18 4.49 -24.08
CA THR A 159 -23.39 5.74 -24.04
C THR A 159 -22.34 5.72 -22.93
N GLU A 160 -21.32 6.57 -23.04
CA GLU A 160 -20.30 6.75 -21.99
C GLU A 160 -20.94 7.12 -20.62
N ALA A 161 -22.00 7.93 -20.66
CA ALA A 161 -22.75 8.32 -19.46
C ALA A 161 -23.41 7.11 -18.78
N LYS A 162 -24.09 6.25 -19.55
CA LYS A 162 -24.73 5.04 -19.03
C LYS A 162 -23.71 4.05 -18.49
N VAL A 163 -22.64 3.79 -19.26
CA VAL A 163 -21.54 2.91 -18.81
C VAL A 163 -20.88 3.46 -17.55
N GLY A 164 -20.59 4.78 -17.52
CA GLY A 164 -20.01 5.43 -16.34
C GLY A 164 -20.91 5.40 -15.11
N THR A 165 -22.24 5.49 -15.29
CA THR A 165 -23.21 5.36 -14.19
C THR A 165 -23.21 3.94 -13.62
N VAL A 166 -23.17 2.91 -14.48
CA VAL A 166 -23.09 1.52 -14.02
C VAL A 166 -21.75 1.24 -13.35
N PHE A 167 -20.67 1.73 -13.95
CA PHE A 167 -19.34 1.64 -13.38
C PHE A 167 -19.26 2.28 -12.00
N SER A 168 -19.91 3.42 -11.80
CA SER A 168 -19.92 4.07 -10.48
C SER A 168 -20.57 3.22 -9.39
N ARG A 169 -21.59 2.42 -9.72
CA ARG A 169 -22.22 1.47 -8.78
C ARG A 169 -21.28 0.27 -8.52
N TRP A 170 -20.64 -0.23 -9.58
CA TRP A 170 -19.66 -1.31 -9.46
C TRP A 170 -18.44 -0.92 -8.61
N LEU A 171 -18.12 0.37 -8.53
CA LEU A 171 -17.07 0.92 -7.68
C LEU A 171 -17.43 0.99 -6.20
N ASP A 172 -18.64 0.60 -5.81
CA ASP A 172 -19.04 0.64 -4.40
C ASP A 172 -18.09 -0.20 -3.53
N GLY A 173 -17.63 0.36 -2.42
CA GLY A 173 -16.58 -0.25 -1.58
C GLY A 173 -15.20 -0.36 -2.22
N LYS A 174 -14.98 0.06 -3.48
CA LYS A 174 -13.70 -0.10 -4.21
C LYS A 174 -12.99 1.21 -4.49
N ALA A 175 -13.74 2.25 -4.87
CA ALA A 175 -13.17 3.56 -5.19
C ALA A 175 -14.14 4.69 -4.87
N VAL A 176 -13.61 5.82 -4.38
CA VAL A 176 -14.33 7.08 -4.14
C VAL A 176 -13.50 8.24 -4.66
N TYR A 177 -14.16 9.34 -5.04
CA TYR A 177 -13.50 10.53 -5.59
C TYR A 177 -13.54 11.68 -4.59
N VAL A 178 -12.36 12.11 -4.12
CA VAL A 178 -12.23 13.23 -3.18
C VAL A 178 -12.24 14.54 -3.95
N VAL A 179 -13.28 15.35 -3.72
CA VAL A 179 -13.58 16.55 -4.50
C VAL A 179 -12.50 17.61 -4.37
N GLU A 180 -12.07 17.90 -3.15
CA GLU A 180 -11.11 18.96 -2.84
C GLU A 180 -9.70 18.63 -3.39
N LYS A 181 -9.34 17.36 -3.38
CA LYS A 181 -8.05 16.87 -3.88
C LYS A 181 -8.07 16.55 -5.38
N LYS A 182 -9.27 16.52 -5.99
CA LYS A 182 -9.49 16.07 -7.38
C LYS A 182 -8.83 14.72 -7.65
N GLN A 183 -8.90 13.81 -6.70
CA GLN A 183 -8.18 12.55 -6.69
C GLN A 183 -9.09 11.37 -6.34
N TRP A 184 -8.86 10.25 -7.01
CA TRP A 184 -9.46 8.99 -6.62
C TRP A 184 -8.75 8.42 -5.39
N MET A 185 -9.52 7.86 -4.48
CA MET A 185 -9.05 6.99 -3.40
C MET A 185 -9.52 5.57 -3.72
N ILE A 186 -8.62 4.62 -3.61
CA ILE A 186 -8.87 3.22 -3.90
C ILE A 186 -8.80 2.44 -2.58
N TRP A 187 -9.76 1.57 -2.38
CA TRP A 187 -9.76 0.64 -1.25
C TRP A 187 -8.75 -0.49 -1.51
N ASN A 188 -7.76 -0.67 -0.66
CA ASN A 188 -6.74 -1.70 -0.81
C ASN A 188 -7.04 -3.00 -0.03
N GLY A 189 -8.27 -3.13 0.50
CA GLY A 189 -8.69 -4.23 1.36
C GLY A 189 -8.60 -3.91 2.85
N ASN A 190 -7.88 -2.85 3.22
CA ASN A 190 -7.68 -2.46 4.61
C ASN A 190 -7.94 -0.98 4.89
N TYR A 191 -7.49 -0.09 4.01
CA TYR A 191 -7.72 1.35 4.11
C TYR A 191 -7.75 1.99 2.71
N TRP A 192 -8.12 3.26 2.64
CA TRP A 192 -8.23 4.00 1.39
C TRP A 192 -6.90 4.65 1.02
N GLU A 193 -6.37 4.33 -0.15
CA GLU A 193 -5.13 4.90 -0.68
C GLU A 193 -5.41 5.85 -1.85
N ALA A 194 -4.58 6.90 -1.96
CA ALA A 194 -4.62 7.80 -3.10
C ALA A 194 -4.19 7.09 -4.39
N ASP A 195 -4.99 7.19 -5.44
CA ASP A 195 -4.65 6.67 -6.76
C ASP A 195 -3.53 7.50 -7.40
N GLN A 196 -2.31 7.02 -7.30
CA GLN A 196 -1.13 7.68 -7.88
C GLN A 196 -0.80 7.20 -9.30
N CYS A 197 -1.32 6.02 -9.69
CA CYS A 197 -0.96 5.33 -10.93
C CYS A 197 -2.11 5.24 -11.94
N ALA A 198 -3.17 6.04 -11.77
CA ALA A 198 -4.39 5.96 -12.58
C ALA A 198 -5.03 4.56 -12.58
N TYR A 199 -4.97 3.86 -11.44
CA TYR A 199 -5.54 2.53 -11.22
C TYR A 199 -7.06 2.51 -11.48
N ILE A 200 -7.73 3.65 -11.29
CA ILE A 200 -9.14 3.80 -11.65
C ILE A 200 -9.42 3.43 -13.12
N LYS A 201 -8.50 3.71 -14.06
CA LYS A 201 -8.65 3.33 -15.47
C LYS A 201 -8.53 1.81 -15.65
N GLN A 202 -7.69 1.17 -14.84
CA GLN A 202 -7.57 -0.28 -14.83
C GLN A 202 -8.82 -0.93 -14.25
N LEU A 203 -9.40 -0.36 -13.19
CA LEU A 203 -10.70 -0.80 -12.66
C LEU A 203 -11.80 -0.64 -13.72
N ALA A 204 -11.80 0.46 -14.47
CA ALA A 204 -12.74 0.64 -15.57
C ALA A 204 -12.57 -0.42 -16.67
N TYR A 205 -11.35 -0.80 -16.99
CA TYR A 205 -11.07 -1.90 -17.93
C TYR A 205 -11.59 -3.25 -17.39
N TYR A 206 -11.32 -3.58 -16.13
CA TYR A 206 -11.83 -4.83 -15.52
C TYR A 206 -13.34 -4.86 -15.48
N PHE A 207 -13.99 -3.76 -15.15
CA PHE A 207 -15.45 -3.64 -15.21
C PHE A 207 -15.97 -3.96 -16.61
N ILE A 208 -15.36 -3.43 -17.67
CA ILE A 208 -15.76 -3.73 -19.06
C ILE A 208 -15.57 -5.22 -19.37
N GLN A 209 -14.46 -5.85 -18.94
CA GLN A 209 -14.25 -7.29 -19.16
C GLN A 209 -15.28 -8.14 -18.43
N GLU A 210 -15.60 -7.80 -17.19
CA GLU A 210 -16.63 -8.49 -16.39
C GLU A 210 -18.01 -8.36 -17.02
N ALA A 211 -18.39 -7.14 -17.46
CA ALA A 211 -19.63 -6.88 -18.16
C ALA A 211 -19.73 -7.69 -19.45
N LYS A 212 -18.66 -7.77 -20.24
CA LYS A 212 -18.60 -8.59 -21.48
C LYS A 212 -18.79 -10.07 -21.16
N ALA A 213 -18.09 -10.59 -20.15
CA ALA A 213 -18.20 -11.99 -19.74
C ALA A 213 -19.64 -12.33 -19.30
N ALA A 214 -20.27 -11.44 -18.53
CA ALA A 214 -21.66 -11.63 -18.10
C ALA A 214 -22.65 -11.64 -19.28
N LEU A 215 -22.47 -10.76 -20.27
CA LEU A 215 -23.30 -10.74 -21.48
C LEU A 215 -23.09 -11.98 -22.37
N VAL A 216 -21.86 -12.47 -22.48
CA VAL A 216 -21.56 -13.72 -23.19
C VAL A 216 -22.27 -14.89 -22.51
N ASN A 217 -22.24 -14.98 -21.18
CA ASN A 217 -22.93 -16.02 -20.42
C ASN A 217 -24.46 -15.95 -20.59
N GLN A 218 -25.02 -14.76 -20.87
CA GLN A 218 -26.44 -14.55 -21.22
C GLN A 218 -26.74 -14.74 -22.71
N GLN A 219 -25.79 -15.24 -23.49
CA GLN A 219 -25.89 -15.46 -24.97
C GLN A 219 -26.05 -14.13 -25.76
N SER A 220 -25.72 -12.98 -25.17
CA SER A 220 -25.81 -11.67 -25.79
C SER A 220 -24.48 -11.24 -26.43
N PHE A 221 -23.99 -12.03 -27.41
CA PHE A 221 -22.66 -11.84 -28.04
C PHE A 221 -22.51 -10.47 -28.74
N THR A 222 -23.58 -9.97 -29.39
CA THR A 222 -23.56 -8.66 -30.05
C THR A 222 -23.31 -7.54 -29.04
N ASP A 223 -23.94 -7.61 -27.87
CA ASP A 223 -23.83 -6.60 -26.83
C ASP A 223 -22.44 -6.63 -26.18
N ALA A 224 -21.89 -7.82 -25.95
CA ALA A 224 -20.51 -7.98 -25.50
C ALA A 224 -19.52 -7.35 -26.49
N THR A 225 -19.75 -7.51 -27.82
CA THR A 225 -18.94 -6.88 -28.87
C THR A 225 -19.06 -5.36 -28.87
N ASN A 226 -20.25 -4.83 -28.59
CA ASN A 226 -20.47 -3.37 -28.48
C ASN A 226 -19.65 -2.74 -27.36
N LEU A 227 -19.52 -3.42 -26.21
CA LEU A 227 -18.70 -2.96 -25.10
C LEU A 227 -17.20 -2.94 -25.41
N SER A 228 -16.71 -3.74 -26.37
CA SER A 228 -15.29 -3.71 -26.78
C SER A 228 -14.83 -2.33 -27.25
N SER A 229 -15.75 -1.50 -27.77
CA SER A 229 -15.41 -0.13 -28.13
C SER A 229 -15.01 0.76 -26.95
N PHE A 230 -15.37 0.36 -25.71
CA PHE A 230 -15.04 1.09 -24.47
C PHE A 230 -13.67 0.74 -23.88
N GLU A 231 -12.94 -0.19 -24.47
CA GLU A 231 -11.60 -0.59 -24.04
C GLU A 231 -10.50 0.44 -24.40
N SER A 232 -10.82 1.45 -25.22
CA SER A 232 -9.86 2.49 -25.55
C SER A 232 -9.56 3.39 -24.34
N VAL A 233 -8.29 3.78 -24.16
CA VAL A 233 -7.83 4.61 -23.02
C VAL A 233 -8.68 5.86 -22.84
N LYS A 234 -9.05 6.54 -23.95
CA LYS A 234 -9.89 7.75 -23.92
C LYS A 234 -11.28 7.46 -23.34
N ARG A 235 -11.91 6.35 -23.72
CA ARG A 235 -13.24 6.00 -23.21
C ARG A 235 -13.20 5.52 -21.78
N LEU A 236 -12.17 4.75 -21.38
CA LEU A 236 -11.93 4.38 -19.98
C LEU A 236 -11.77 5.63 -19.10
N GLU A 237 -11.07 6.64 -19.60
CA GLU A 237 -10.97 7.93 -18.91
C GLU A 237 -12.31 8.66 -18.80
N ASN A 238 -13.10 8.70 -19.88
CA ASN A 238 -14.41 9.36 -19.87
C ASN A 238 -15.39 8.69 -18.89
N ILE A 239 -15.50 7.36 -18.88
CA ILE A 239 -16.34 6.65 -17.92
C ILE A 239 -15.87 6.82 -16.48
N SER A 240 -14.55 6.91 -16.24
CA SER A 240 -13.99 7.23 -14.92
C SER A 240 -14.36 8.66 -14.48
N LYS A 241 -14.29 9.65 -15.37
CA LYS A 241 -14.73 11.02 -15.10
C LYS A 241 -16.24 11.08 -14.78
N PHE A 242 -17.04 10.28 -15.48
CA PHE A 242 -18.47 10.17 -15.21
C PHE A 242 -18.73 9.57 -13.81
N ALA A 243 -18.03 8.48 -13.50
CA ALA A 243 -18.13 7.85 -12.18
C ALA A 243 -17.70 8.80 -11.04
N ALA A 244 -16.71 9.67 -11.28
CA ALA A 244 -16.29 10.69 -10.30
C ALA A 244 -17.42 11.66 -9.92
N MET A 245 -18.39 11.91 -10.81
CA MET A 245 -19.51 12.81 -10.52
C MET A 245 -20.47 12.24 -9.47
N THR A 246 -20.56 10.92 -9.36
CA THR A 246 -21.51 10.22 -8.49
C THR A 246 -20.84 9.58 -7.27
N ARG A 247 -19.54 9.25 -7.35
CA ARG A 247 -18.75 8.66 -6.24
C ARG A 247 -17.99 9.71 -5.42
N LYS A 248 -18.57 10.92 -5.29
CA LYS A 248 -17.93 12.02 -4.54
C LYS A 248 -17.99 11.78 -3.05
N VAL A 249 -16.89 12.10 -2.39
CA VAL A 249 -16.77 12.25 -0.94
C VAL A 249 -15.95 13.51 -0.66
N ASN A 250 -16.16 14.12 0.50
CA ASN A 250 -15.35 15.24 0.95
C ASN A 250 -14.13 14.71 1.73
N ALA A 251 -13.03 15.45 1.70
CA ALA A 251 -11.84 15.09 2.45
C ALA A 251 -12.11 15.00 3.97
N SER A 252 -13.05 15.77 4.48
CA SER A 252 -13.47 15.77 5.89
C SER A 252 -14.25 14.53 6.33
N GLU A 253 -14.71 13.71 5.40
CA GLU A 253 -15.41 12.46 5.71
C GLU A 253 -14.44 11.31 6.05
N PHE A 254 -13.15 11.49 5.74
CA PHE A 254 -12.11 10.51 6.08
C PHE A 254 -11.61 10.64 7.51
N ASP A 255 -11.22 9.49 8.08
CA ASP A 255 -10.57 9.39 9.39
C ASP A 255 -11.33 10.07 10.54
N THR A 256 -12.67 10.07 10.48
CA THR A 256 -13.53 10.79 11.41
C THR A 256 -13.58 10.18 12.81
N ASP A 257 -13.34 8.88 12.97
CA ASP A 257 -13.26 8.25 14.28
C ASP A 257 -11.84 8.36 14.86
N PRO A 258 -11.64 9.16 15.92
CA PRO A 258 -10.31 9.36 16.51
C PRO A 258 -9.78 8.12 17.25
N PHE A 259 -10.61 7.09 17.48
CA PHE A 259 -10.25 5.90 18.25
C PHE A 259 -10.10 4.64 17.40
N ILE A 260 -10.38 4.70 16.10
CA ILE A 260 -10.04 3.60 15.20
C ILE A 260 -8.59 3.74 14.74
N LEU A 261 -7.79 2.71 14.99
CA LEU A 261 -6.40 2.60 14.53
C LEU A 261 -6.30 1.47 13.51
N ALA A 262 -6.10 1.79 12.26
CA ALA A 262 -5.84 0.77 11.24
C ALA A 262 -4.39 0.30 11.32
N THR A 263 -4.18 -1.01 11.31
CA THR A 263 -2.88 -1.68 11.13
C THR A 263 -2.81 -2.25 9.72
N LYS A 264 -1.75 -2.95 9.38
CA LYS A 264 -1.60 -3.55 8.04
C LYS A 264 -2.70 -4.59 7.71
N ASP A 265 -3.32 -5.22 8.72
CA ASP A 265 -4.20 -6.37 8.56
C ASP A 265 -5.52 -6.28 9.36
N LYS A 266 -5.60 -5.44 10.38
CA LYS A 266 -6.74 -5.28 11.28
C LYS A 266 -6.96 -3.84 11.65
N TRP A 267 -8.14 -3.52 12.12
CA TRP A 267 -8.42 -2.27 12.82
C TRP A 267 -8.55 -2.52 14.31
N ILE A 268 -8.06 -1.59 15.10
CA ILE A 268 -8.12 -1.69 16.57
C ILE A 268 -8.99 -0.56 17.09
N ASP A 269 -9.99 -0.88 17.86
CA ASP A 269 -10.71 0.10 18.68
C ASP A 269 -9.84 0.44 19.90
N LEU A 270 -9.29 1.64 19.94
CA LEU A 270 -8.40 2.09 21.01
C LEU A 270 -9.10 2.30 22.36
N LYS A 271 -10.44 2.32 22.40
CA LYS A 271 -11.19 2.39 23.66
C LYS A 271 -11.28 1.03 24.33
N THR A 272 -11.40 -0.02 23.55
CA THR A 272 -11.61 -1.39 24.05
C THR A 272 -10.38 -2.27 23.89
N GLY A 273 -9.42 -1.88 23.03
CA GLY A 273 -8.26 -2.68 22.64
C GLY A 273 -8.61 -3.86 21.73
N GLN A 274 -9.86 -3.97 21.26
CA GLN A 274 -10.31 -5.12 20.48
C GLN A 274 -10.04 -4.92 18.98
N PRO A 275 -9.51 -5.96 18.31
CA PRO A 275 -9.33 -5.94 16.86
C PRO A 275 -10.66 -6.17 16.14
N SER A 276 -10.83 -5.53 14.98
CA SER A 276 -11.96 -5.70 14.08
C SER A 276 -11.48 -5.82 12.63
N ASN A 277 -12.37 -6.30 11.77
CA ASN A 277 -12.08 -6.35 10.34
C ASN A 277 -12.24 -4.95 9.71
N PRO A 278 -11.41 -4.62 8.70
CA PRO A 278 -11.53 -3.38 7.94
C PRO A 278 -12.92 -3.21 7.31
N ASN A 279 -13.43 -1.97 7.29
CA ASN A 279 -14.74 -1.64 6.73
C ASN A 279 -14.61 -0.42 5.80
N PRO A 280 -14.78 -0.57 4.48
CA PRO A 280 -14.62 0.53 3.53
C PRO A 280 -15.58 1.69 3.77
N ASN A 281 -16.73 1.47 4.40
CA ASN A 281 -17.73 2.52 4.65
C ASN A 281 -17.29 3.52 5.74
N MET A 282 -16.25 3.20 6.53
CA MET A 282 -15.73 4.10 7.56
C MET A 282 -14.67 5.07 7.04
N LEU A 283 -14.34 5.02 5.76
CA LEU A 283 -13.41 5.95 5.08
C LEU A 283 -12.07 6.18 5.82
N VAL A 284 -11.47 5.12 6.36
CA VAL A 284 -10.14 5.22 6.98
C VAL A 284 -9.08 5.30 5.88
N SER A 285 -8.22 6.33 5.90
CA SER A 285 -7.19 6.58 4.88
C SER A 285 -5.76 6.48 5.39
N LYS A 286 -5.58 6.16 6.66
CA LYS A 286 -4.28 6.05 7.30
C LYS A 286 -4.13 4.69 7.97
N ALA A 287 -2.90 4.16 7.99
CA ALA A 287 -2.61 2.89 8.64
C ALA A 287 -1.19 2.84 9.20
N LEU A 288 -0.99 1.99 10.19
CA LEU A 288 0.33 1.55 10.63
C LEU A 288 0.94 0.64 9.53
N LEU A 289 2.25 0.64 9.42
CA LEU A 289 2.97 -0.23 8.48
C LEU A 289 3.17 -1.66 9.00
N VAL A 290 2.70 -1.94 10.21
CA VAL A 290 2.84 -3.24 10.88
C VAL A 290 1.47 -3.87 11.11
N GLY A 291 1.43 -5.22 11.14
CA GLY A 291 0.24 -5.98 11.50
C GLY A 291 0.01 -6.00 13.02
N TYR A 292 -1.21 -6.35 13.42
CA TYR A 292 -1.56 -6.52 14.84
C TYR A 292 -1.19 -7.91 15.31
N SER A 293 -0.35 -7.98 16.36
CA SER A 293 -0.01 -9.22 17.04
C SER A 293 -0.03 -8.99 18.56
N PRO A 294 -1.01 -9.54 19.28
CA PRO A 294 -1.12 -9.36 20.73
C PRO A 294 0.04 -10.01 21.49
N GLU A 295 0.68 -11.03 20.91
CA GLU A 295 1.79 -11.77 21.51
C GLU A 295 3.17 -11.19 21.12
N ALA A 296 3.21 -10.07 20.39
CA ALA A 296 4.46 -9.49 19.94
C ALA A 296 5.25 -8.91 21.12
N GLU A 297 6.51 -9.31 21.21
CA GLU A 297 7.47 -8.78 22.20
C GLU A 297 8.43 -7.80 21.53
N CYS A 298 8.90 -6.81 22.30
CA CYS A 298 9.86 -5.80 21.82
C CYS A 298 11.05 -5.63 22.78
N PRO A 299 11.81 -6.71 23.12
CA PRO A 299 12.85 -6.65 24.14
C PRO A 299 13.95 -5.64 23.83
N VAL A 300 14.31 -5.48 22.55
CA VAL A 300 15.33 -4.50 22.14
C VAL A 300 14.88 -3.07 22.41
N PHE A 301 13.61 -2.76 22.11
CA PHE A 301 13.07 -1.42 22.38
C PHE A 301 12.91 -1.15 23.88
N LEU A 302 12.47 -2.16 24.65
CA LEU A 302 12.37 -2.04 26.12
C LEU A 302 13.75 -1.84 26.77
N ASN A 303 14.77 -2.55 26.32
CA ASN A 303 16.14 -2.33 26.79
C ASN A 303 16.64 -0.93 26.42
N PHE A 304 16.39 -0.46 25.19
CA PHE A 304 16.71 0.89 24.78
C PHE A 304 16.04 1.94 25.67
N LEU A 305 14.76 1.77 26.04
CA LEU A 305 14.07 2.67 26.97
C LEU A 305 14.72 2.65 28.36
N ASN A 306 15.10 1.47 28.88
CA ASN A 306 15.79 1.36 30.15
C ASN A 306 17.16 2.09 30.13
N ASP A 307 17.90 1.97 29.03
CA ASP A 307 19.20 2.65 28.88
C ASP A 307 19.02 4.17 28.81
N VAL A 308 18.10 4.67 27.97
CA VAL A 308 17.88 6.12 27.73
C VAL A 308 17.28 6.82 28.95
N PHE A 309 16.41 6.14 29.70
CA PHE A 309 15.74 6.68 30.88
C PHE A 309 16.35 6.17 32.21
N GLU A 310 17.57 5.66 32.17
CA GLU A 310 18.31 5.18 33.35
C GLU A 310 17.50 4.23 34.23
N SER A 311 16.71 3.36 33.60
CA SER A 311 15.80 2.40 34.25
C SER A 311 14.72 3.04 35.15
N ASN A 312 14.43 4.34 34.97
CA ASN A 312 13.34 5.03 35.67
C ASN A 312 11.98 4.52 35.15
N GLN A 313 11.40 3.56 35.88
CA GLN A 313 10.15 2.88 35.48
C GLN A 313 8.94 3.84 35.46
N GLU A 314 8.92 4.86 36.30
CA GLU A 314 7.86 5.86 36.32
C GLU A 314 7.88 6.69 35.03
N LEU A 315 9.06 7.16 34.61
CA LEU A 315 9.24 7.90 33.36
C LEU A 315 8.97 7.03 32.14
N ILE A 316 9.42 5.77 32.13
CA ILE A 316 9.12 4.81 31.04
C ILE A 316 7.62 4.60 30.91
N SER A 317 6.90 4.42 32.02
CA SER A 317 5.45 4.29 32.05
C SER A 317 4.74 5.55 31.53
N PHE A 318 5.19 6.73 31.92
CA PHE A 318 4.67 7.99 31.40
C PHE A 318 4.87 8.11 29.88
N VAL A 319 6.06 7.77 29.39
CA VAL A 319 6.37 7.79 27.93
C VAL A 319 5.50 6.80 27.18
N GLN A 320 5.25 5.60 27.74
CA GLN A 320 4.35 4.62 27.17
C GLN A 320 2.91 5.16 27.06
N GLN A 321 2.41 5.83 28.10
CA GLN A 321 1.09 6.48 28.08
C GLN A 321 1.04 7.61 27.04
N ALA A 322 2.09 8.44 26.96
CA ALA A 322 2.17 9.52 25.96
C ALA A 322 2.15 8.99 24.52
N ILE A 323 2.86 7.88 24.24
CA ILE A 323 2.79 7.19 22.94
C ILE A 323 1.38 6.63 22.72
N GLY A 324 0.79 5.95 23.70
CA GLY A 324 -0.57 5.42 23.62
C GLY A 324 -1.60 6.52 23.32
N TYR A 325 -1.50 7.66 23.99
CA TYR A 325 -2.32 8.84 23.68
C TYR A 325 -2.07 9.35 22.27
N SER A 326 -0.82 9.31 21.79
CA SER A 326 -0.45 9.73 20.43
C SER A 326 -0.97 8.79 19.34
N LEU A 327 -1.40 7.56 19.66
CA LEU A 327 -2.10 6.68 18.72
C LEU A 327 -3.54 7.14 18.44
N THR A 328 -4.15 7.88 19.35
CA THR A 328 -5.51 8.40 19.19
C THR A 328 -5.54 9.66 18.34
N GLY A 329 -6.71 10.02 17.80
CA GLY A 329 -6.98 11.34 17.22
C GLY A 329 -7.56 12.35 18.21
N SER A 330 -7.55 12.04 19.53
CA SER A 330 -8.07 12.94 20.57
C SER A 330 -7.03 14.00 20.95
N THR A 331 -7.48 15.25 21.13
CA THR A 331 -6.67 16.37 21.64
C THR A 331 -7.16 16.87 23.00
N SER A 332 -7.90 16.04 23.75
CA SER A 332 -8.54 16.41 25.02
C SER A 332 -7.55 16.93 26.07
N GLU A 333 -6.33 16.43 26.09
CA GLU A 333 -5.30 16.83 27.04
C GLU A 333 -4.57 18.13 26.69
N GLN A 334 -4.76 18.66 25.48
CA GLN A 334 -4.21 19.93 24.98
C GLN A 334 -2.72 20.12 25.31
N CYS A 335 -1.92 19.06 25.13
CA CYS A 335 -0.52 19.02 25.56
C CYS A 335 0.48 19.02 24.40
N LEU A 336 1.70 19.45 24.71
CA LEU A 336 2.91 19.37 23.89
C LEU A 336 3.93 18.52 24.68
N PHE A 337 4.49 17.50 24.07
CA PHE A 337 5.58 16.71 24.65
C PHE A 337 6.92 17.32 24.24
N ILE A 338 7.76 17.65 25.21
CA ILE A 338 9.10 18.19 24.97
C ILE A 338 10.13 17.18 25.48
N MET A 339 10.98 16.69 24.58
CA MET A 339 12.11 15.83 24.87
C MET A 339 13.38 16.66 24.90
N ILE A 340 13.95 16.81 26.07
CA ILE A 340 15.15 17.61 26.31
C ILE A 340 16.32 16.71 26.69
N GLY A 341 17.50 17.05 26.24
CA GLY A 341 18.75 16.41 26.64
C GLY A 341 19.89 16.74 25.71
N ASP A 342 21.10 16.57 26.18
CA ASP A 342 22.31 16.84 25.42
C ASP A 342 22.42 15.92 24.19
N GLY A 343 23.31 16.22 23.27
CA GLY A 343 23.49 15.43 22.04
C GLY A 343 23.77 13.94 22.31
N ALA A 344 23.41 13.07 21.36
CA ALA A 344 23.66 11.64 21.39
C ALA A 344 23.00 10.83 22.53
N ASN A 345 21.87 11.27 23.06
CA ASN A 345 21.12 10.63 24.18
C ASN A 345 19.87 9.87 23.75
N GLY A 346 19.76 9.46 22.47
CA GLY A 346 18.69 8.58 22.00
C GLY A 346 17.39 9.28 21.54
N LYS A 347 17.20 10.61 21.68
CA LYS A 347 15.97 11.34 21.26
C LYS A 347 15.57 11.05 19.81
N SER A 348 16.50 11.24 18.88
CA SER A 348 16.25 11.05 17.45
C SER A 348 15.94 9.57 17.13
N THR A 349 16.63 8.63 17.80
CA THR A 349 16.36 7.19 17.66
C THR A 349 14.94 6.88 18.11
N PHE A 350 14.53 7.38 19.27
CA PHE A 350 13.17 7.20 19.81
C PHE A 350 12.11 7.74 18.83
N ILE A 351 12.23 8.99 18.40
CA ILE A 351 11.31 9.63 17.45
C ILE A 351 11.22 8.83 16.13
N ASN A 352 12.36 8.40 15.59
CA ASN A 352 12.40 7.66 14.33
C ASN A 352 11.70 6.30 14.44
N VAL A 353 11.87 5.59 15.57
CA VAL A 353 11.18 4.31 15.82
C VAL A 353 9.66 4.53 15.87
N ILE A 354 9.20 5.54 16.63
CA ILE A 354 7.77 5.81 16.78
C ILE A 354 7.16 6.29 15.46
N ASN A 355 7.81 7.21 14.74
CA ASN A 355 7.34 7.64 13.42
C ASN A 355 7.24 6.48 12.43
N LYS A 356 8.24 5.59 12.41
CA LYS A 356 8.23 4.41 11.54
C LYS A 356 7.09 3.44 11.91
N LEU A 357 6.83 3.26 13.21
CA LEU A 357 5.70 2.45 13.69
C LEU A 357 4.37 3.05 13.25
N LEU A 358 4.19 4.37 13.42
CA LEU A 358 2.92 5.04 13.12
C LEU A 358 2.62 5.14 11.61
N GLY A 359 3.61 4.93 10.75
CA GLY A 359 3.40 4.94 9.30
C GLY A 359 2.74 6.24 8.84
N SER A 360 1.57 6.16 8.18
CA SER A 360 0.87 7.34 7.68
C SER A 360 0.17 8.18 8.76
N TYR A 361 0.10 7.71 10.01
CA TYR A 361 -0.36 8.51 11.16
C TYR A 361 0.73 9.42 11.75
N GLY A 362 2.02 9.19 11.42
CA GLY A 362 3.15 10.00 11.85
C GLY A 362 3.61 10.97 10.77
N THR A 363 4.02 12.17 11.16
CA THR A 363 4.65 13.15 10.28
C THR A 363 5.69 13.98 11.01
N THR A 364 6.59 14.61 10.26
CA THR A 364 7.57 15.54 10.81
C THR A 364 7.27 16.94 10.27
N ALA A 365 7.10 17.89 11.17
CA ALA A 365 6.95 19.30 10.84
C ALA A 365 8.29 20.02 10.89
N ALA A 366 8.43 21.05 10.07
CA ALA A 366 9.59 21.91 10.12
C ALA A 366 9.66 22.70 11.44
N SER A 367 10.86 22.98 11.94
CA SER A 367 11.06 23.68 13.23
C SER A 367 10.35 25.04 13.31
N HIS A 368 10.37 25.80 12.21
CA HIS A 368 9.69 27.10 12.12
C HIS A 368 8.16 27.02 12.31
N THR A 369 7.59 25.82 12.24
CA THR A 369 6.15 25.62 12.51
C THR A 369 5.80 25.96 13.95
N LEU A 370 6.70 25.74 14.91
CA LEU A 370 6.48 25.99 16.34
C LEU A 370 7.22 27.21 16.89
N ILE A 371 8.04 27.90 16.09
CA ILE A 371 8.89 29.02 16.55
C ILE A 371 8.25 30.36 16.24
N ALA A 372 8.36 31.31 17.19
CA ALA A 372 7.95 32.68 16.99
C ALA A 372 8.88 33.38 15.98
N ASN A 373 8.32 34.22 15.12
CA ASN A 373 9.04 34.93 14.06
C ASN A 373 9.68 34.07 12.96
N GLY A 374 9.35 32.82 12.88
CA GLY A 374 9.66 32.00 11.71
C GLY A 374 8.92 32.55 10.49
N GLY A 375 9.60 33.34 9.65
CA GLY A 375 9.04 33.99 8.45
C GLY A 375 8.73 32.99 7.32
N GLY A 376 8.16 31.87 7.65
CA GLY A 376 7.73 30.84 6.70
C GLY A 376 6.36 31.15 6.09
N SER A 377 6.14 30.79 4.87
CA SER A 377 4.86 30.94 4.18
C SER A 377 3.76 30.18 4.93
N ILE A 378 2.75 30.91 5.27
CA ILE A 378 1.66 30.54 6.17
C ILE A 378 0.72 29.53 5.49
N GLY A 379 1.15 28.36 5.09
CA GLY A 379 0.11 27.51 4.54
C GLY A 379 0.50 26.12 4.11
N ASP A 380 1.58 25.95 3.37
CA ASP A 380 1.90 24.65 2.77
C ASP A 380 2.28 23.61 3.82
N ASP A 381 3.11 23.99 4.81
CA ASP A 381 3.62 23.08 5.85
C ASP A 381 2.51 22.53 6.78
N LEU A 382 1.41 23.27 6.94
CA LEU A 382 0.31 22.82 7.79
C LEU A 382 -0.61 21.80 7.11
N VAL A 383 -0.62 21.77 5.78
CA VAL A 383 -1.44 20.80 5.02
C VAL A 383 -0.94 19.37 5.24
N ASP A 384 0.38 19.20 5.38
CA ASP A 384 0.99 17.88 5.62
C ASP A 384 0.68 17.32 7.02
N LEU A 385 0.14 18.16 7.91
CA LEU A 385 -0.25 17.74 9.26
C LEU A 385 -1.69 17.19 9.31
N ILE A 386 -2.46 17.32 8.24
CA ILE A 386 -3.87 16.88 8.20
C ILE A 386 -3.96 15.38 8.46
N GLY A 387 -4.73 15.02 9.50
CA GLY A 387 -4.98 13.64 9.89
C GLY A 387 -3.78 12.92 10.50
N ALA A 388 -2.63 13.57 10.70
CA ALA A 388 -1.53 13.00 11.47
C ALA A 388 -1.92 12.97 12.96
N ARG A 389 -1.54 11.88 13.65
CA ARG A 389 -1.76 11.67 15.09
C ARG A 389 -0.50 11.93 15.92
N LEU A 390 0.66 11.78 15.29
CA LEU A 390 1.96 12.16 15.83
C LEU A 390 2.60 13.20 14.92
N ILE A 391 2.94 14.34 15.45
CA ILE A 391 3.64 15.42 14.75
C ILE A 391 4.95 15.66 15.48
N THR A 392 6.04 15.26 14.87
CA THR A 392 7.37 15.44 15.45
C THR A 392 8.04 16.68 14.89
N VAL A 393 8.74 17.42 15.75
CA VAL A 393 9.55 18.58 15.39
C VAL A 393 10.93 18.38 15.99
N SER A 394 11.95 18.47 15.16
CA SER A 394 13.35 18.31 15.58
C SER A 394 14.07 19.65 15.52
N GLU A 395 14.97 19.83 16.49
CA GLU A 395 15.97 20.90 16.54
C GLU A 395 15.40 22.32 16.43
N THR A 396 15.21 22.93 17.59
CA THR A 396 15.15 24.38 17.70
C THR A 396 16.54 24.89 18.01
N GLU A 397 16.98 25.99 17.36
CA GLU A 397 18.22 26.65 17.69
C GLU A 397 18.14 27.23 19.12
N GLU A 398 19.28 27.30 19.80
CA GLU A 398 19.35 27.84 21.15
C GLU A 398 18.85 29.30 21.20
N GLY A 399 18.01 29.60 22.17
CA GLY A 399 17.46 30.95 22.35
C GLY A 399 16.22 31.27 21.52
N GLN A 400 15.68 30.34 20.75
CA GLN A 400 14.43 30.55 20.03
C GLN A 400 13.21 30.45 20.96
N SER A 401 12.23 31.35 20.75
CA SER A 401 10.97 31.35 21.49
C SER A 401 9.90 30.60 20.77
N LEU A 402 9.08 29.86 21.49
CA LEU A 402 7.92 29.15 20.93
C LEU A 402 6.81 30.14 20.56
N ALA A 403 6.10 29.82 19.48
CA ALA A 403 4.91 30.55 19.03
C ALA A 403 3.70 30.12 19.86
N GLU A 404 3.58 30.61 21.11
CA GLU A 404 2.55 30.15 22.07
C GLU A 404 1.14 30.15 21.50
N ALA A 405 0.72 31.21 20.83
CA ALA A 405 -0.64 31.29 20.27
C ALA A 405 -0.90 30.21 19.23
N LYS A 406 0.10 29.91 18.40
CA LYS A 406 0.00 28.86 17.37
C LYS A 406 -0.01 27.47 18.00
N ILE A 407 0.81 27.21 19.01
CA ILE A 407 0.82 25.96 19.75
C ILE A 407 -0.53 25.73 20.45
N LYS A 408 -1.05 26.75 21.14
CA LYS A 408 -2.37 26.69 21.78
C LYS A 408 -3.47 26.37 20.77
N GLN A 409 -3.43 27.01 19.59
CA GLN A 409 -4.37 26.72 18.51
C GLN A 409 -4.23 25.28 17.98
N MET A 410 -3.01 24.79 17.80
CA MET A 410 -2.76 23.43 17.30
C MET A 410 -3.14 22.35 18.32
N THR A 411 -2.87 22.57 19.60
CA THR A 411 -3.19 21.60 20.68
C THR A 411 -4.65 21.68 21.13
N GLY A 412 -5.28 22.85 21.00
CA GLY A 412 -6.64 23.11 21.44
C GLY A 412 -7.74 22.55 20.54
N GLY A 413 -7.37 22.03 19.36
CA GLY A 413 -8.36 21.53 18.38
C GLY A 413 -9.08 22.64 17.60
N ASP A 414 -8.54 23.86 17.63
CA ASP A 414 -9.10 24.99 16.87
C ASP A 414 -8.98 24.72 15.35
N THR A 415 -9.90 25.32 14.59
CA THR A 415 -9.85 25.27 13.14
C THR A 415 -8.72 26.13 12.59
N LEU A 416 -7.87 25.49 11.80
CA LEU A 416 -6.79 26.13 11.05
C LEU A 416 -7.19 26.28 9.59
N LYS A 417 -6.65 27.30 8.94
CA LYS A 417 -6.75 27.53 7.49
C LYS A 417 -5.37 27.38 6.87
N ALA A 418 -5.25 26.46 5.93
CA ALA A 418 -4.04 26.30 5.15
C ALA A 418 -4.36 26.20 3.66
N ARG A 419 -3.36 26.42 2.82
CA ARG A 419 -3.53 26.36 1.38
C ARG A 419 -2.36 25.59 0.77
N PRO A 420 -2.61 24.43 0.14
CA PRO A 420 -1.57 23.75 -0.64
C PRO A 420 -1.04 24.64 -1.75
N LEU A 421 0.21 24.46 -2.14
CA LEU A 421 0.81 25.18 -3.27
C LEU A 421 -0.09 24.97 -4.52
N TYR A 422 -0.53 26.08 -5.11
CA TYR A 422 -1.49 26.13 -6.23
C TYR A 422 -2.89 25.54 -5.94
N GLY A 423 -3.22 25.24 -4.67
CA GLY A 423 -4.52 24.72 -4.25
C GLY A 423 -5.49 25.78 -3.74
N THR A 424 -6.67 25.33 -3.30
CA THR A 424 -7.67 26.15 -2.58
C THR A 424 -7.43 26.06 -1.07
N PHE A 425 -7.94 27.04 -0.32
CA PHE A 425 -7.90 26.99 1.14
C PHE A 425 -8.69 25.80 1.67
N VAL A 426 -8.08 25.10 2.64
CA VAL A 426 -8.70 24.00 3.38
C VAL A 426 -8.78 24.39 4.85
N GLU A 427 -9.93 24.17 5.46
CA GLU A 427 -10.15 24.31 6.90
C GLU A 427 -10.07 22.92 7.55
N PHE A 428 -9.30 22.79 8.62
CA PHE A 428 -9.11 21.53 9.35
C PHE A 428 -8.67 21.81 10.78
N SER A 429 -8.82 20.82 11.65
CA SER A 429 -8.25 20.85 13.00
C SER A 429 -7.11 19.86 13.12
N ILE A 430 -6.09 20.21 13.89
CA ILE A 430 -5.00 19.30 14.23
C ILE A 430 -5.53 18.27 15.25
N ILE A 431 -5.36 16.98 14.94
CA ILE A 431 -5.68 15.86 15.84
C ILE A 431 -4.43 15.20 16.41
N GLY A 432 -3.26 15.66 15.95
CA GLY A 432 -1.95 15.12 16.28
C GLY A 432 -1.37 15.69 17.57
N LYS A 433 -0.67 14.84 18.30
CA LYS A 433 0.14 15.27 19.45
C LYS A 433 1.49 15.77 18.96
N LEU A 434 1.85 16.97 19.42
CA LEU A 434 3.10 17.60 19.08
C LEU A 434 4.22 17.05 19.99
N TRP A 435 5.31 16.60 19.37
CA TRP A 435 6.53 16.13 20.04
C TRP A 435 7.71 16.93 19.56
N LEU A 436 8.28 17.74 20.46
CA LEU A 436 9.45 18.58 20.20
C LEU A 436 10.70 17.91 20.77
N ALA A 437 11.70 17.63 19.95
CA ALA A 437 13.01 17.19 20.39
C ALA A 437 14.00 18.37 20.30
N THR A 438 14.62 18.70 21.43
CA THR A 438 15.53 19.85 21.52
C THR A 438 16.70 19.54 22.47
N ASN A 439 17.81 20.28 22.32
CA ASN A 439 18.95 20.18 23.24
C ASN A 439 18.87 21.22 24.36
N SER A 440 18.07 22.27 24.20
CA SER A 440 17.88 23.32 25.23
C SER A 440 16.40 23.62 25.41
N LEU A 441 16.03 24.07 26.60
CA LEU A 441 14.64 24.47 26.86
C LEU A 441 14.32 25.71 26.03
N PRO A 442 13.31 25.66 25.15
CA PRO A 442 12.90 26.82 24.39
C PRO A 442 12.30 27.88 25.32
N GLN A 443 12.46 29.17 24.96
CA GLN A 443 11.80 30.24 25.67
C GLN A 443 10.29 30.23 25.39
N ILE A 444 9.49 30.41 26.44
CA ILE A 444 8.03 30.51 26.38
C ILE A 444 7.62 31.93 26.58
#